data_6bf723dd223f6c3939f654aa377c7a4a
#
_entry.id   6bf723dd223f6c3939f654aa377c7a4a
#
_cell.length_a   1.000
_cell.length_b   1.000
_cell.length_c   1.000
_cell.angle_alpha   90.00
_cell.angle_beta   90.00
_cell.angle_gamma   90.00
#
_symmetry.space_group_name_H-M   'P 1'
#
loop_
_entity.id
_entity.type
_entity.pdbx_description
1 polymer ?
#
loop_
_entity_poly.entity_id
_entity_poly.type
_entity_poly.pdbx_seq_one_letter_code
_entity_poly.pdbx_strand_id
1 'polypeptide(L)'
;MSFALQAAAAVPGRMKATAPPVRVACVGNSITYGTGIQDRARDSYPAQLQRMLGPGYVRRGLYINVSRVGNSLVVRFDYADGLSTADGKAPSTFEIAEEEGLYHPATAVIAGCTVVLTSPEVKHPRLVRYGWQPFTRANLVNGASLPASTFRGEVGAHD
;
A
#
# COMPACT_ATOMS: atom_id res chain seq x y z
N MET A 1 -58.82 32.07 10.41
CA MET A 1 -58.46 31.03 9.42
C MET A 1 -56.97 31.22 9.09
N SER A 2 -56.11 30.38 9.63
CA SER A 2 -54.66 30.47 9.48
C SER A 2 -54.23 29.42 8.44
N PHE A 3 -53.69 29.86 7.32
CA PHE A 3 -53.14 28.99 6.31
C PHE A 3 -51.70 28.65 6.68
N ALA A 4 -51.47 27.40 7.09
CA ALA A 4 -50.11 26.88 7.26
C ALA A 4 -49.50 26.57 5.89
N LEU A 5 -48.42 27.26 5.57
CA LEU A 5 -47.62 27.03 4.36
C LEU A 5 -46.74 25.81 4.64
N GLN A 6 -47.05 24.68 4.02
CA GLN A 6 -46.26 23.47 4.13
C GLN A 6 -45.07 23.60 3.15
N ALA A 7 -43.86 23.71 3.69
CA ALA A 7 -42.64 23.70 2.90
C ALA A 7 -42.41 22.27 2.38
N ALA A 8 -42.41 22.12 1.06
CA ALA A 8 -42.04 20.87 0.41
C ALA A 8 -40.55 20.56 0.67
N ALA A 9 -40.29 19.44 1.32
CA ALA A 9 -38.92 18.93 1.50
C ALA A 9 -38.31 18.61 0.12
N ALA A 10 -37.19 19.23 -0.19
CA ALA A 10 -36.40 18.91 -1.39
C ALA A 10 -35.95 17.44 -1.31
N VAL A 11 -36.30 16.66 -2.30
CA VAL A 11 -35.80 15.29 -2.50
C VAL A 11 -34.29 15.37 -2.74
N PRO A 12 -33.44 14.71 -1.94
CA PRO A 12 -32.01 14.72 -2.18
C PRO A 12 -31.73 14.14 -3.56
N GLY A 13 -31.12 14.92 -4.42
CA GLY A 13 -30.78 14.55 -5.78
C GLY A 13 -29.98 13.24 -5.77
N ARG A 14 -30.46 12.29 -6.56
CA ARG A 14 -29.79 11.01 -6.84
C ARG A 14 -28.35 11.32 -7.26
N MET A 15 -27.37 11.04 -6.39
CA MET A 15 -25.96 11.15 -6.73
C MET A 15 -25.71 10.33 -7.99
N LYS A 16 -25.28 11.00 -9.07
CA LYS A 16 -24.82 10.32 -10.28
C LYS A 16 -23.73 9.36 -9.84
N ALA A 17 -23.91 8.08 -10.14
CA ALA A 17 -22.84 7.09 -9.96
C ALA A 17 -21.62 7.57 -10.74
N THR A 18 -20.60 8.02 -10.03
CA THR A 18 -19.32 8.38 -10.65
C THR A 18 -18.72 7.11 -11.25
N ALA A 19 -18.26 7.20 -12.49
CA ALA A 19 -17.53 6.09 -13.10
C ALA A 19 -16.39 5.64 -12.18
N PRO A 20 -16.10 4.33 -12.11
CA PRO A 20 -15.02 3.85 -11.26
C PRO A 20 -13.71 4.55 -11.64
N PRO A 21 -12.83 4.86 -10.67
CA PRO A 21 -11.60 5.57 -10.94
C PRO A 21 -10.69 4.77 -11.88
N VAL A 22 -10.05 5.47 -12.82
CA VAL A 22 -9.04 4.85 -13.69
C VAL A 22 -7.81 4.50 -12.87
N ARG A 23 -7.35 3.27 -12.98
CA ARG A 23 -6.20 2.74 -12.24
C ARG A 23 -4.93 2.94 -13.04
N VAL A 24 -3.98 3.71 -12.50
CA VAL A 24 -2.68 3.94 -13.10
C VAL A 24 -1.58 3.33 -12.22
N ALA A 25 -0.82 2.38 -12.77
CA ALA A 25 0.32 1.80 -12.10
C ALA A 25 1.60 2.54 -12.53
N CYS A 26 2.21 3.27 -11.61
CA CYS A 26 3.56 3.81 -11.82
C CYS A 26 4.57 2.71 -11.48
N VAL A 27 5.09 2.05 -12.53
CA VAL A 27 6.08 0.98 -12.38
C VAL A 27 7.47 1.59 -12.57
N GLY A 28 8.41 1.29 -11.69
CA GLY A 28 9.77 1.79 -11.79
C GLY A 28 10.61 1.50 -10.55
N ASN A 29 11.79 2.08 -10.55
CA ASN A 29 12.81 1.94 -9.52
C ASN A 29 12.78 3.11 -8.51
N SER A 30 13.90 3.41 -7.88
CA SER A 30 14.11 4.50 -6.94
C SER A 30 13.67 5.88 -7.46
N ILE A 31 13.76 6.14 -8.76
CA ILE A 31 13.30 7.40 -9.36
C ILE A 31 11.78 7.51 -9.28
N THR A 32 11.06 6.46 -9.63
CA THR A 32 9.59 6.41 -9.50
C THR A 32 9.16 6.50 -8.03
N TYR A 33 9.92 5.89 -7.13
CA TYR A 33 9.72 6.02 -5.69
C TYR A 33 10.00 7.44 -5.16
N GLY A 34 10.86 8.21 -5.83
CA GLY A 34 11.24 9.56 -5.43
C GLY A 34 12.39 9.60 -4.43
N THR A 35 13.37 8.71 -4.57
CA THR A 35 14.59 8.73 -3.73
C THR A 35 15.29 10.09 -3.86
N GLY A 36 15.66 10.69 -2.72
CA GLY A 36 16.27 12.02 -2.66
C GLY A 36 15.26 13.19 -2.65
N ILE A 37 13.95 12.93 -2.78
CA ILE A 37 12.90 13.94 -2.69
C ILE A 37 12.45 14.05 -1.22
N GLN A 38 12.52 15.25 -0.62
CA GLN A 38 12.13 15.49 0.77
C GLN A 38 10.63 15.25 1.02
N ASP A 39 9.77 15.78 0.17
CA ASP A 39 8.33 15.57 0.23
C ASP A 39 7.86 14.68 -0.92
N ARG A 40 8.04 13.37 -0.76
CA ARG A 40 7.63 12.38 -1.77
C ARG A 40 6.13 12.35 -2.01
N ALA A 41 5.32 12.60 -0.99
CA ALA A 41 3.87 12.63 -1.12
C ALA A 41 3.41 13.76 -2.07
N ARG A 42 4.19 14.83 -2.16
CA ARG A 42 3.92 15.97 -3.02
C ARG A 42 4.72 15.96 -4.31
N ASP A 43 6.01 15.69 -4.26
CA ASP A 43 6.95 16.03 -5.33
C ASP A 43 7.47 14.82 -6.12
N SER A 44 7.17 13.58 -5.69
CA SER A 44 7.51 12.40 -6.50
C SER A 44 6.72 12.36 -7.82
N TYR A 45 7.27 11.68 -8.82
CA TYR A 45 6.60 11.51 -10.12
C TYR A 45 5.15 11.00 -10.00
N PRO A 46 4.86 9.94 -9.22
CA PRO A 46 3.47 9.50 -9.04
C PRO A 46 2.58 10.55 -8.37
N ALA A 47 3.13 11.36 -7.46
CA ALA A 47 2.37 12.42 -6.80
C ALA A 47 2.02 13.57 -7.76
N GLN A 48 2.96 13.96 -8.59
CA GLN A 48 2.75 14.97 -9.62
C GLN A 48 1.75 14.47 -10.67
N LEU A 49 1.90 13.22 -11.14
CA LEU A 49 0.97 12.60 -12.08
C LEU A 49 -0.45 12.54 -11.51
N GLN A 50 -0.62 12.19 -10.23
CA GLN A 50 -1.93 12.20 -9.58
C GLN A 50 -2.59 13.58 -9.57
N ARG A 51 -1.82 14.64 -9.32
CA ARG A 51 -2.37 16.01 -9.39
C ARG A 51 -2.79 16.40 -10.79
N MET A 52 -2.04 16.00 -11.80
CA MET A 52 -2.36 16.28 -13.22
C MET A 52 -3.60 15.51 -13.68
N LEU A 53 -3.75 14.27 -13.26
CA LEU A 53 -4.87 13.40 -13.66
C LEU A 53 -6.14 13.65 -12.83
N GLY A 54 -6.01 14.23 -11.63
CA GLY A 54 -7.12 14.53 -10.73
C GLY A 54 -7.64 13.36 -9.91
N PRO A 55 -8.76 13.55 -9.18
CA PRO A 55 -9.24 12.57 -8.17
C PRO A 55 -9.86 11.29 -8.76
N GLY A 56 -10.12 11.26 -10.06
CA GLY A 56 -10.61 10.06 -10.76
C GLY A 56 -9.55 8.95 -10.92
N TYR A 57 -8.32 9.21 -10.52
CA TYR A 57 -7.20 8.27 -10.63
C TYR A 57 -6.70 7.90 -9.24
N VAL A 58 -6.37 6.64 -9.02
CA VAL A 58 -5.86 6.13 -7.74
C VAL A 58 -4.51 5.46 -7.92
N ARG A 59 -3.70 5.47 -6.85
CA ARG A 59 -2.37 4.88 -6.82
C ARG A 59 -2.39 3.52 -6.13
N ARG A 60 -1.44 2.68 -6.49
CA ARG A 60 -1.17 1.40 -5.80
C ARG A 60 -0.37 1.64 -4.52
N GLY A 61 -0.46 0.74 -3.56
CA GLY A 61 0.39 0.74 -2.38
C GLY A 61 1.87 0.62 -2.75
N LEU A 62 2.68 1.54 -2.24
CA LEU A 62 4.12 1.56 -2.43
C LEU A 62 4.82 1.29 -1.11
N TYR A 63 5.83 0.41 -1.12
CA TYR A 63 6.74 0.23 0.00
C TYR A 63 7.43 1.57 0.33
N ILE A 64 7.47 1.95 1.60
CA ILE A 64 8.21 3.11 2.10
C ILE A 64 9.48 2.67 2.80
N ASN A 65 9.31 1.97 3.93
CA ASN A 65 10.41 1.52 4.76
C ASN A 65 10.04 0.27 5.56
N VAL A 66 11.04 -0.28 6.20
CA VAL A 66 10.90 -1.37 7.17
C VAL A 66 11.62 -0.99 8.46
N SER A 67 10.99 -1.27 9.58
CA SER A 67 11.59 -1.15 10.91
C SER A 67 11.54 -2.50 11.63
N ARG A 68 12.48 -2.70 12.57
CA ARG A 68 12.48 -3.90 13.42
C ARG A 68 11.90 -3.59 14.78
N VAL A 69 11.01 -4.46 15.25
CA VAL A 69 10.45 -4.45 16.60
C VAL A 69 10.62 -5.84 17.21
N GLY A 70 11.65 -5.99 18.05
CA GLY A 70 12.04 -7.29 18.60
C GLY A 70 12.50 -8.25 17.50
N ASN A 71 11.79 -9.37 17.35
CA ASN A 71 12.01 -10.40 16.32
C ASN A 71 11.06 -10.27 15.12
N SER A 72 10.38 -9.13 15.00
CA SER A 72 9.44 -8.84 13.91
C SER A 72 9.96 -7.71 13.02
N LEU A 73 9.56 -7.71 11.75
CA LEU A 73 9.67 -6.55 10.87
C LEU A 73 8.30 -5.91 10.68
N VAL A 74 8.27 -4.59 10.72
CA VAL A 74 7.09 -3.77 10.40
C VAL A 74 7.35 -3.06 9.08
N VAL A 75 6.65 -3.47 8.04
CA VAL A 75 6.74 -2.88 6.70
C VAL A 75 5.65 -1.84 6.54
N ARG A 76 6.03 -0.62 6.19
CA ARG A 76 5.11 0.49 5.95
C ARG A 76 4.91 0.75 4.47
N PHE A 77 3.66 1.02 4.11
CA PHE A 77 3.25 1.35 2.76
C PHE A 77 2.63 2.74 2.68
N ASP A 78 2.87 3.42 1.56
CA ASP A 78 2.15 4.62 1.15
C ASP A 78 0.96 4.24 0.25
N TYR A 79 -0.08 5.09 0.17
CA TYR A 79 -1.30 4.82 -0.59
C TYR A 79 -1.96 3.47 -0.28
N ALA A 80 -1.86 3.05 0.99
CA ALA A 80 -2.28 1.75 1.48
C ALA A 80 -3.58 1.82 2.31
N ASP A 81 -4.36 2.87 2.16
CA ASP A 81 -5.68 2.97 2.79
C ASP A 81 -6.53 1.76 2.36
N GLY A 82 -7.12 1.07 3.35
CA GLY A 82 -7.87 -0.15 3.10
C GLY A 82 -7.00 -1.33 2.64
N LEU A 83 -5.73 -1.40 3.10
CA LEU A 83 -4.83 -2.52 2.81
C LEU A 83 -5.49 -3.84 3.18
N SER A 84 -5.50 -4.78 2.24
CA SER A 84 -6.15 -6.08 2.37
C SER A 84 -5.50 -7.09 1.42
N THR A 85 -6.10 -8.26 1.28
CA THR A 85 -5.66 -9.26 0.31
C THR A 85 -6.74 -9.49 -0.75
N ALA A 86 -6.35 -9.69 -1.98
CA ALA A 86 -7.25 -9.86 -3.11
C ALA A 86 -8.13 -11.13 -3.03
N ASP A 87 -7.66 -12.13 -2.28
CA ASP A 87 -8.29 -13.45 -2.14
C ASP A 87 -8.88 -13.70 -0.74
N GLY A 88 -8.84 -12.70 0.16
CA GLY A 88 -9.32 -12.81 1.54
C GLY A 88 -8.49 -13.73 2.44
N LYS A 89 -7.37 -14.28 1.96
CA LYS A 89 -6.45 -15.10 2.74
C LYS A 89 -5.40 -14.24 3.45
N ALA A 90 -4.55 -14.85 4.27
CA ALA A 90 -3.40 -14.16 4.84
C ALA A 90 -2.49 -13.59 3.73
N PRO A 91 -1.81 -12.45 3.97
CA PRO A 91 -0.82 -11.93 3.02
C PRO A 91 0.26 -12.96 2.74
N SER A 92 0.61 -13.14 1.47
CA SER A 92 1.51 -14.20 1.01
C SER A 92 2.76 -13.63 0.36
N THR A 93 3.75 -14.49 0.09
CA THR A 93 4.98 -14.18 -0.64
C THR A 93 5.91 -13.15 0.03
N PHE A 94 5.77 -12.97 1.34
CA PHE A 94 6.75 -12.26 2.15
C PHE A 94 7.84 -13.21 2.60
N GLU A 95 9.08 -12.75 2.51
CA GLU A 95 10.25 -13.45 3.01
C GLU A 95 11.12 -12.47 3.79
N ILE A 96 11.72 -12.91 4.90
CA ILE A 96 12.60 -12.11 5.73
C ILE A 96 13.94 -12.84 5.96
N ALA A 97 14.97 -12.05 6.26
CA ALA A 97 16.31 -12.59 6.50
C ALA A 97 17.08 -11.76 7.54
N GLU A 98 18.07 -12.38 8.16
CA GLU A 98 19.11 -11.69 8.94
C GLU A 98 20.25 -11.23 8.02
N GLU A 99 20.58 -12.06 7.02
CA GLU A 99 21.67 -11.83 6.07
C GLU A 99 21.18 -12.00 4.63
N GLU A 100 21.84 -11.31 3.71
CA GLU A 100 21.56 -11.41 2.29
C GLU A 100 21.74 -12.85 1.77
N GLY A 101 20.77 -13.29 0.97
CA GLY A 101 20.76 -14.62 0.37
C GLY A 101 20.08 -15.71 1.22
N LEU A 102 19.87 -15.51 2.52
CA LEU A 102 19.25 -16.48 3.43
C LEU A 102 17.82 -16.08 3.81
N TYR A 103 16.95 -15.97 2.82
CA TYR A 103 15.56 -15.58 3.03
C TYR A 103 14.67 -16.77 3.41
N HIS A 104 13.85 -16.58 4.45
CA HIS A 104 12.87 -17.54 4.94
C HIS A 104 11.45 -16.98 4.77
N PRO A 105 10.45 -17.85 4.50
CA PRO A 105 9.06 -17.44 4.47
C PRO A 105 8.64 -16.76 5.78
N ALA A 106 7.86 -15.71 5.66
CA ALA A 106 7.34 -14.97 6.80
C ALA A 106 5.83 -15.09 6.92
N THR A 107 5.35 -15.26 8.16
CA THR A 107 3.95 -15.01 8.50
C THR A 107 3.72 -13.53 8.50
N ALA A 108 2.68 -13.09 7.79
CA ALA A 108 2.36 -11.69 7.59
C ALA A 108 0.97 -11.34 8.15
N VAL A 109 0.87 -10.25 8.91
CA VAL A 109 -0.39 -9.74 9.47
C VAL A 109 -0.53 -8.26 9.10
N ILE A 110 -1.68 -7.89 8.52
CA ILE A 110 -1.98 -6.50 8.19
C ILE A 110 -2.39 -5.75 9.46
N ALA A 111 -1.79 -4.58 9.68
CA ALA A 111 -2.11 -3.66 10.77
C ALA A 111 -2.22 -2.23 10.21
N GLY A 112 -3.42 -1.80 9.83
CA GLY A 112 -3.66 -0.52 9.17
C GLY A 112 -2.94 -0.43 7.82
N CYS A 113 -2.04 0.56 7.67
CA CYS A 113 -1.21 0.75 6.48
C CYS A 113 0.15 0.04 6.57
N THR A 114 0.30 -0.91 7.50
CA THR A 114 1.52 -1.68 7.71
C THR A 114 1.27 -3.18 7.63
N VAL A 115 2.34 -3.92 7.41
CA VAL A 115 2.36 -5.39 7.52
C VAL A 115 3.43 -5.79 8.51
N VAL A 116 3.03 -6.55 9.52
CA VAL A 116 3.93 -7.13 10.53
C VAL A 116 4.35 -8.52 10.07
N LEU A 117 5.65 -8.76 10.04
CA LEU A 117 6.27 -10.00 9.55
C LEU A 117 7.02 -10.71 10.67
N THR A 118 6.81 -12.01 10.78
CA THR A 118 7.55 -12.90 11.70
C THR A 118 7.94 -14.18 11.00
N SER A 119 9.04 -14.79 11.43
CA SER A 119 9.43 -16.16 11.04
C SER A 119 10.06 -16.87 12.23
N PRO A 120 9.75 -18.14 12.49
CA PRO A 120 10.40 -18.89 13.54
C PRO A 120 11.89 -19.15 13.27
N GLU A 121 12.30 -19.07 11.99
CA GLU A 121 13.65 -19.34 11.53
C GLU A 121 14.57 -18.12 11.58
N VAL A 122 14.00 -16.89 11.83
CA VAL A 122 14.72 -15.61 11.78
C VAL A 122 14.53 -14.86 13.09
N LYS A 123 15.55 -14.80 13.94
CA LYS A 123 15.48 -14.18 15.27
C LYS A 123 15.78 -12.68 15.26
N HIS A 124 16.65 -12.26 14.37
CA HIS A 124 17.09 -10.86 14.25
C HIS A 124 16.89 -10.34 12.82
N PRO A 125 15.64 -10.29 12.33
CA PRO A 125 15.38 -9.95 10.95
C PRO A 125 15.84 -8.52 10.62
N ARG A 126 16.51 -8.36 9.47
CA ARG A 126 16.99 -7.10 8.94
C ARG A 126 16.51 -6.82 7.53
N LEU A 127 16.26 -7.87 6.76
CA LEU A 127 15.94 -7.80 5.33
C LEU A 127 14.55 -8.34 5.08
N VAL A 128 13.85 -7.73 4.14
CA VAL A 128 12.53 -8.16 3.68
C VAL A 128 12.48 -8.12 2.16
N ARG A 129 11.74 -9.06 1.57
CA ARG A 129 11.32 -9.00 0.18
C ARG A 129 9.89 -9.48 0.01
N TYR A 130 9.20 -8.94 -0.99
CA TYR A 130 7.81 -9.27 -1.30
C TYR A 130 7.64 -9.50 -2.79
N GLY A 131 6.97 -10.61 -3.12
CA GLY A 131 6.69 -10.96 -4.51
C GLY A 131 7.93 -11.23 -5.36
N TRP A 132 9.02 -11.68 -4.76
CA TRP A 132 10.34 -11.84 -5.40
C TRP A 132 10.48 -13.08 -6.26
N GLN A 133 9.57 -14.04 -6.09
CA GLN A 133 9.64 -15.31 -6.81
C GLN A 133 9.14 -15.17 -8.26
N PRO A 134 9.69 -15.92 -9.21
CA PRO A 134 9.08 -16.08 -10.52
C PRO A 134 7.64 -16.57 -10.39
N PHE A 135 6.71 -16.01 -11.15
CA PHE A 135 5.29 -16.33 -11.07
C PHE A 135 4.69 -16.15 -9.67
N THR A 136 5.02 -15.05 -9.03
CA THR A 136 4.55 -14.73 -7.69
C THR A 136 3.01 -14.71 -7.62
N ARG A 137 2.48 -15.28 -6.52
CA ARG A 137 1.05 -15.18 -6.15
C ARG A 137 0.84 -14.13 -5.06
N ALA A 138 1.55 -13.03 -5.17
CA ALA A 138 1.42 -11.90 -4.25
C ALA A 138 -0.01 -11.37 -4.26
N ASN A 139 -0.64 -11.30 -3.09
CA ASN A 139 -2.08 -11.02 -2.96
C ASN A 139 -2.40 -9.70 -2.27
N LEU A 140 -1.40 -8.92 -1.85
CA LEU A 140 -1.63 -7.66 -1.14
C LEU A 140 -2.18 -6.59 -2.09
N VAL A 141 -3.28 -5.96 -1.68
CA VAL A 141 -3.96 -4.88 -2.43
C VAL A 141 -4.34 -3.74 -1.48
N ASN A 142 -4.48 -2.53 -2.03
CA ASN A 142 -5.06 -1.41 -1.30
C ASN A 142 -6.59 -1.36 -1.46
N GLY A 143 -7.28 -0.41 -0.78
CA GLY A 143 -8.73 -0.26 -0.84
C GLY A 143 -9.30 0.04 -2.24
N ALA A 144 -8.46 0.43 -3.20
CA ALA A 144 -8.82 0.55 -4.62
C ALA A 144 -8.60 -0.76 -5.40
N SER A 145 -8.32 -1.87 -4.73
CA SER A 145 -8.00 -3.18 -5.32
C SER A 145 -6.79 -3.15 -6.26
N LEU A 146 -5.87 -2.21 -6.05
CA LEU A 146 -4.60 -2.18 -6.77
C LEU A 146 -3.56 -3.04 -6.05
N PRO A 147 -2.88 -3.95 -6.76
CA PRO A 147 -1.86 -4.79 -6.14
C PRO A 147 -0.67 -3.94 -5.68
N ALA A 148 -0.10 -4.30 -4.52
CA ALA A 148 1.15 -3.72 -4.05
C ALA A 148 2.29 -4.01 -5.05
N SER A 149 3.28 -3.10 -5.10
CA SER A 149 4.50 -3.35 -5.87
C SER A 149 5.31 -4.47 -5.21
N THR A 150 6.04 -5.23 -6.01
CA THR A 150 7.15 -6.02 -5.50
C THR A 150 8.23 -5.10 -4.95
N PHE A 151 8.89 -5.50 -3.88
CA PHE A 151 9.94 -4.70 -3.26
C PHE A 151 10.95 -5.57 -2.50
N ARG A 152 12.05 -4.94 -2.17
CA ARG A 152 13.05 -5.38 -1.22
C ARG A 152 13.40 -4.21 -0.32
N GLY A 153 13.63 -4.47 0.96
CA GLY A 153 13.97 -3.46 1.96
C GLY A 153 14.91 -3.99 3.01
N GLU A 154 15.62 -3.06 3.64
CA GLU A 154 16.53 -3.31 4.75
C GLU A 154 16.23 -2.32 5.88
N VAL A 155 16.35 -2.79 7.14
CA VAL A 155 16.20 -1.95 8.33
C VAL A 155 17.32 -0.91 8.36
N GLY A 156 16.96 0.38 8.52
CA GLY A 156 17.93 1.49 8.56
C GLY A 156 18.43 1.97 7.21
N ALA A 157 17.94 1.43 6.10
CA ALA A 157 18.37 1.87 4.76
C ALA A 157 17.81 3.23 4.32
N HIS A 158 16.95 3.86 5.12
CA HIS A 158 16.25 5.12 4.82
C HIS A 158 16.09 5.98 6.08
N ASP A 159 17.19 6.38 6.67
CA ASP A 159 17.24 7.54 7.57
C ASP A 159 17.67 8.79 6.79
#